data_5b49cfecb3ede6d3cbe6ca5a79b84c21
#
_entry.id   5b49cfecb3ede6d3cbe6ca5a79b84c21
#
_cell.length_a   1.000
_cell.length_b   1.000
_cell.length_c   1.000
_cell.angle_alpha   90.00
_cell.angle_beta   90.00
_cell.angle_gamma   90.00
#
_symmetry.space_group_name_H-M   'P 1'
#
loop_
_entity.id
_entity.type
_entity.pdbx_description
1 polymer ?
#
loop_
_entity_poly.entity_id
_entity_poly.type
_entity_poly.pdbx_seq_one_letter_code
_entity_poly.pdbx_strand_id
1 'polypeptide(L)'
;MCTLLICYSVTRVGVLSPGAGLARMITSLGRWWHPAENVWLVSTGYHLDEVRDILASQLDRGDQLLVLDVTGRPWAASGVYPEAEEWLFDHVRDAQGGR
;
A
#
# COMPACT_ATOMS: atom_id res chain seq x y z
N MET A 1 5.59 -14.52 -2.20
CA MET A 1 4.88 -13.24 -2.30
C MET A 1 4.58 -12.69 -0.93
N CYS A 2 4.65 -11.41 -0.77
CA CYS A 2 4.25 -10.77 0.49
C CYS A 2 3.26 -9.65 0.18
N THR A 3 2.49 -9.27 1.20
CA THR A 3 1.54 -8.16 1.10
C THR A 3 2.05 -7.03 1.97
N LEU A 4 2.24 -5.89 1.36
CA LEU A 4 2.82 -4.71 1.99
C LEU A 4 1.78 -3.60 2.10
N LEU A 5 1.77 -2.94 3.26
CA LEU A 5 1.02 -1.70 3.46
C LEU A 5 1.98 -0.56 3.19
N ILE A 6 1.60 0.36 2.32
CA ILE A 6 2.42 1.50 1.92
C ILE A 6 1.66 2.77 2.26
N CYS A 7 2.28 3.60 3.09
CA CYS A 7 1.73 4.91 3.46
C CYS A 7 2.78 5.98 3.16
N TYR A 8 2.34 7.13 2.70
CA TYR A 8 3.27 8.21 2.45
C TYR A 8 2.64 9.57 2.70
N SER A 9 3.49 10.55 2.91
CA SER A 9 3.10 11.95 3.00
C SER A 9 4.02 12.74 2.08
N VAL A 10 3.46 13.29 1.01
CA VAL A 10 4.21 14.08 0.03
C VAL A 10 3.54 15.43 -0.13
N THR A 11 4.35 16.47 -0.14
CA THR A 11 3.85 17.84 -0.31
C THR A 11 4.75 18.53 -1.32
N ARG A 12 4.17 18.97 -2.44
CA ARG A 12 4.89 19.67 -3.49
C ARG A 12 4.08 20.87 -3.92
N VAL A 13 4.56 22.03 -3.57
CA VAL A 13 3.89 23.29 -3.89
C VAL A 13 3.79 23.43 -5.41
N GLY A 14 2.59 23.73 -5.90
CA GLY A 14 2.34 23.92 -7.31
C GLY A 14 2.13 22.66 -8.12
N VAL A 15 2.12 21.48 -7.48
CA VAL A 15 1.88 20.20 -8.15
C VAL A 15 0.44 19.76 -7.87
N LEU A 16 -0.31 19.46 -8.94
CA LEU A 16 -1.72 19.05 -8.82
C LEU A 16 -1.90 17.68 -8.19
N SER A 17 -0.98 16.76 -8.46
CA SER A 17 -1.07 15.38 -7.93
C SER A 17 0.30 14.96 -7.42
N PRO A 18 0.69 15.41 -6.21
CA PRO A 18 2.04 15.17 -5.71
C PRO A 18 2.42 13.68 -5.58
N GLY A 19 1.44 12.82 -5.36
CA GLY A 19 1.70 11.38 -5.23
C GLY A 19 1.58 10.57 -6.51
N ALA A 20 1.38 11.20 -7.66
CA ALA A 20 1.11 10.49 -8.92
C ALA A 20 2.24 9.55 -9.34
N GLY A 21 3.49 9.94 -9.17
CA GLY A 21 4.64 9.10 -9.48
C GLY A 21 4.71 7.86 -8.60
N LEU A 22 4.44 8.04 -7.31
CA LEU A 22 4.37 6.92 -6.37
C LEU A 22 3.25 5.96 -6.72
N ALA A 23 2.07 6.48 -7.02
CA ALA A 23 0.92 5.66 -7.40
C ALA A 23 1.23 4.78 -8.59
N ARG A 24 1.86 5.33 -9.62
CA ARG A 24 2.26 4.56 -10.80
C ARG A 24 3.25 3.45 -10.46
N MET A 25 4.23 3.74 -9.62
CA MET A 25 5.20 2.73 -9.21
C MET A 25 4.55 1.64 -8.39
N ILE A 26 3.69 2.00 -7.44
CA ILE A 26 2.99 1.03 -6.59
C ILE A 26 2.16 0.07 -7.44
N THR A 27 1.39 0.59 -8.40
CA THR A 27 0.54 -0.26 -9.23
C THR A 27 1.34 -1.18 -10.15
N SER A 28 2.61 -0.89 -10.37
CA SER A 28 3.49 -1.76 -11.16
C SER A 28 4.12 -2.88 -10.35
N LEU A 29 4.03 -2.85 -9.03
CA LEU A 29 4.69 -3.84 -8.15
C LEU A 29 3.94 -5.17 -8.05
N GLY A 30 2.64 -5.17 -8.30
CA GLY A 30 1.84 -6.38 -8.20
C GLY A 30 0.37 -6.05 -8.09
N ARG A 31 -0.39 -6.97 -7.49
CA ARG A 31 -1.82 -6.76 -7.26
C ARG A 31 -2.01 -5.78 -6.11
N TRP A 32 -2.84 -4.79 -6.31
CA TRP A 32 -2.97 -3.69 -5.37
C TRP A 32 -4.42 -3.39 -5.01
N TRP A 33 -4.58 -2.77 -3.86
CA TRP A 33 -5.84 -2.16 -3.41
C TRP A 33 -5.51 -0.79 -2.81
N HIS A 34 -6.31 0.20 -3.14
CA HIS A 34 -6.09 1.60 -2.76
C HIS A 34 -7.21 2.08 -1.84
N PRO A 35 -7.14 1.80 -0.52
CA PRO A 35 -8.24 2.12 0.40
C PRO A 35 -8.38 3.60 0.73
N ALA A 36 -7.31 4.36 0.65
CA ALA A 36 -7.31 5.79 0.95
C ALA A 36 -6.24 6.49 0.13
N GLU A 37 -6.31 7.80 0.03
CA GLU A 37 -5.49 8.58 -0.90
C GLU A 37 -4.00 8.27 -0.83
N ASN A 38 -3.44 8.21 0.37
CA ASN A 38 -2.00 7.98 0.55
C ASN A 38 -1.70 6.63 1.19
N VAL A 39 -2.63 5.68 1.07
CA VAL A 39 -2.51 4.35 1.65
C VAL A 39 -2.80 3.30 0.59
N TRP A 40 -1.88 2.36 0.45
CA TRP A 40 -1.99 1.28 -0.52
C TRP A 40 -1.66 -0.05 0.13
N LEU A 41 -2.27 -1.10 -0.40
CA LEU A 41 -1.86 -2.47 -0.11
C LEU A 41 -1.43 -3.08 -1.43
N VAL A 42 -0.32 -3.80 -1.43
CA VAL A 42 0.17 -4.45 -2.64
C VAL A 42 0.73 -5.84 -2.32
N SER A 43 0.32 -6.82 -3.13
CA SER A 43 0.87 -8.16 -3.08
C SER A 43 1.97 -8.24 -4.12
N THR A 44 3.20 -8.48 -3.68
CA THR A 44 4.38 -8.37 -4.54
C THR A 44 5.41 -9.44 -4.21
N GLY A 45 6.26 -9.74 -5.19
CA GLY A 45 7.41 -10.61 -5.00
C GLY A 45 8.66 -9.90 -4.49
N TYR A 46 8.61 -8.58 -4.38
CA TYR A 46 9.75 -7.82 -3.85
C TYR A 46 9.76 -7.86 -2.33
N HIS A 47 10.95 -7.73 -1.75
CA HIS A 47 11.09 -7.56 -0.31
C HIS A 47 10.71 -6.14 0.10
N LEU A 48 10.35 -6.00 1.35
CA LEU A 48 9.92 -4.74 1.96
C LEU A 48 10.97 -3.62 1.80
N ASP A 49 12.24 -3.91 2.01
CA ASP A 49 13.30 -2.92 1.86
C ASP A 49 13.56 -2.55 0.40
N GLU A 50 13.37 -3.50 -0.53
CA GLU A 50 13.45 -3.22 -1.96
C GLU A 50 12.34 -2.27 -2.40
N VAL A 51 11.11 -2.51 -1.91
CA VAL A 51 9.98 -1.63 -2.21
C VAL A 51 10.22 -0.24 -1.65
N ARG A 52 10.72 -0.16 -0.40
CA ARG A 52 11.08 1.13 0.19
C ARG A 52 12.07 1.88 -0.72
N ASP A 53 13.10 1.21 -1.17
CA ASP A 53 14.14 1.85 -1.99
C ASP A 53 13.60 2.28 -3.36
N ILE A 54 12.77 1.44 -3.99
CA ILE A 54 12.14 1.78 -5.25
C ILE A 54 11.29 3.06 -5.10
N LEU A 55 10.45 3.10 -4.08
CA LEU A 55 9.54 4.22 -3.86
C LEU A 55 10.27 5.47 -3.38
N ALA A 56 11.30 5.29 -2.55
CA ALA A 56 12.08 6.41 -2.03
C ALA A 56 12.74 7.22 -3.14
N SER A 57 13.01 6.60 -4.28
CA SER A 57 13.59 7.31 -5.42
C SER A 57 12.67 8.41 -5.98
N GLN A 58 11.39 8.36 -5.65
CA GLN A 58 10.39 9.36 -6.08
C GLN A 58 10.14 10.44 -5.04
N LEU A 59 10.82 10.36 -3.90
CA LEU A 59 10.57 11.27 -2.78
C LEU A 59 11.53 12.44 -2.80
N ASP A 60 11.04 13.58 -2.33
CA ASP A 60 11.83 14.78 -2.11
C ASP A 60 12.12 14.92 -0.61
N ARG A 61 12.99 15.85 -0.30
CA ARG A 61 13.31 16.18 1.07
C ARG A 61 12.04 16.60 1.81
N GLY A 62 11.82 16.03 2.99
CA GLY A 62 10.63 16.31 3.78
C GLY A 62 9.47 15.37 3.53
N ASP A 63 9.51 14.61 2.45
CA ASP A 63 8.50 13.58 2.21
C ASP A 63 8.72 12.40 3.14
N GLN A 64 7.64 11.69 3.46
CA GLN A 64 7.70 10.53 4.34
C GLN A 64 7.15 9.31 3.64
N LEU A 65 7.72 8.16 3.95
CA LEU A 65 7.30 6.88 3.41
C LEU A 65 7.41 5.83 4.51
N LEU A 66 6.37 5.02 4.66
CA LEU A 66 6.37 3.88 5.56
C LEU A 66 5.88 2.66 4.81
N VAL A 67 6.61 1.57 4.89
CA VAL A 67 6.24 0.30 4.29
C VAL A 67 6.24 -0.75 5.39
N LEU A 68 5.11 -1.46 5.53
CA LEU A 68 4.95 -2.52 6.53
C LEU A 68 4.58 -3.82 5.85
N ASP A 69 5.18 -4.91 6.27
CA ASP A 69 4.79 -6.24 5.81
C ASP A 69 3.61 -6.71 6.66
N VAL A 70 2.46 -6.89 6.03
CA VAL A 70 1.23 -7.30 6.70
C VAL A 70 0.78 -8.70 6.28
N THR A 71 1.66 -9.45 5.63
CA THR A 71 1.36 -10.81 5.18
C THR A 71 0.92 -11.67 6.37
N GLY A 72 -0.26 -12.27 6.24
CA GLY A 72 -0.77 -13.17 7.27
C GLY A 72 -1.17 -12.48 8.57
N ARG A 73 -1.17 -11.16 8.61
CA ARG A 73 -1.54 -10.42 9.83
C ARG A 73 -3.05 -10.27 9.94
N PRO A 74 -3.58 -10.25 11.15
CA PRO A 74 -5.03 -10.06 11.34
C PRO A 74 -5.46 -8.67 10.91
N TRP A 75 -6.71 -8.58 10.45
CA TRP A 75 -7.29 -7.31 10.05
C TRP A 75 -8.78 -7.29 10.41
N ALA A 76 -9.32 -6.08 10.47
CA ALA A 76 -10.75 -5.86 10.62
C ALA A 76 -11.09 -4.64 9.78
N ALA A 77 -12.30 -4.60 9.24
CA ALA A 77 -12.72 -3.52 8.38
C ALA A 77 -14.18 -3.19 8.63
N SER A 78 -14.54 -1.95 8.36
CA SER A 78 -15.91 -1.46 8.46
C SER A 78 -16.12 -0.47 7.32
N GLY A 79 -17.27 -0.56 6.65
CA GLY A 79 -17.59 0.36 5.56
C GLY A 79 -16.85 0.13 4.26
N VAL A 80 -16.15 -1.01 4.11
CA VAL A 80 -15.48 -1.34 2.86
C VAL A 80 -16.42 -2.14 1.96
N TYR A 81 -16.17 -2.08 0.66
CA TYR A 81 -16.95 -2.85 -0.31
C TYR A 81 -16.61 -4.33 -0.22
N PRO A 82 -17.54 -5.23 -0.61
CA PRO A 82 -17.26 -6.67 -0.61
C PRO A 82 -16.01 -7.07 -1.38
N GLU A 83 -15.71 -6.39 -2.48
CA GLU A 83 -14.51 -6.66 -3.28
C GLU A 83 -13.24 -6.39 -2.49
N ALA A 84 -13.26 -5.40 -1.61
CA ALA A 84 -12.12 -5.09 -0.75
C ALA A 84 -11.90 -6.18 0.28
N GLU A 85 -12.99 -6.73 0.85
CA GLU A 85 -12.89 -7.85 1.77
C GLU A 85 -12.33 -9.08 1.08
N GLU A 86 -12.77 -9.38 -0.14
CA GLU A 86 -12.24 -10.49 -0.93
C GLU A 86 -10.74 -10.31 -1.17
N TRP A 87 -10.32 -9.10 -1.52
CA TRP A 87 -8.91 -8.80 -1.73
C TRP A 87 -8.09 -9.09 -0.47
N LEU A 88 -8.61 -8.70 0.69
CA LEU A 88 -7.94 -8.93 1.98
C LEU A 88 -7.87 -10.42 2.32
N PHE A 89 -8.93 -11.18 2.08
CA PHE A 89 -8.91 -12.63 2.28
C PHE A 89 -7.87 -13.30 1.37
N ASP A 90 -7.80 -12.88 0.13
CA ASP A 90 -6.92 -13.49 -0.85
C ASP A 90 -5.45 -13.15 -0.62
N HIS A 91 -5.16 -11.96 -0.10
CA HIS A 91 -3.78 -11.45 -0.07
C HIS A 91 -3.23 -11.17 1.32
N VAL A 92 -4.07 -11.07 2.32
CA VAL A 92 -3.63 -10.87 3.70
C VAL A 92 -3.95 -12.10 4.54
N ARG A 93 -5.18 -12.23 5.01
CA ARG A 93 -5.66 -13.44 5.69
C ARG A 93 -7.14 -13.26 6.03
N ASP A 94 -7.75 -14.28 6.62
CA ASP A 94 -9.13 -14.22 7.09
C ASP A 94 -9.31 -13.10 8.11
N ALA A 95 -10.47 -12.48 8.10
CA ALA A 95 -10.78 -11.40 9.03
C ALA A 95 -10.67 -11.85 10.47
N GLN A 96 -10.14 -11.00 11.34
CA GLN A 96 -10.01 -11.27 12.76
C GLN A 96 -11.40 -11.40 13.37
N GLY A 97 -11.65 -12.54 14.04
CA GLY A 97 -12.93 -12.79 14.68
C GLY A 97 -14.08 -13.11 13.75
N GLY A 98 -13.86 -13.15 12.46
CA GLY A 98 -14.89 -13.39 11.46
C GLY A 98 -15.08 -14.84 11.07
N ARG A 99 -14.47 -15.74 11.80
CA ARG A 99 -14.49 -17.17 11.44
C ARG A 99 -14.83 -18.06 12.59
#